data_90d7e2739306ec57da9f41ed42d39758
#
_entry.id   90d7e2739306ec57da9f41ed42d39758
#
_cell.length_a   1.000
_cell.length_b   1.000
_cell.length_c   1.000
_cell.angle_alpha   90.00
_cell.angle_beta   90.00
_cell.angle_gamma   90.00
#
_symmetry.space_group_name_H-M   'P 1'
#
loop_
_entity.id
_entity.type
_entity.pdbx_description
1 polymer ?
#
loop_
_entity_poly.entity_id
_entity_poly.type
_entity_poly.pdbx_seq_one_letter_code
_entity_poly.pdbx_strand_id
1 'polypeptide(L)' 'MTETIKNWLTQLYEREIKEALGSISNERIWLMGTDVWEQEKMHLDNMENLNEYITTLRTLLNDIKEEK' A
#
# COMPACT_ATOMS: atom_id res chain seq x y z
N MET A 1 -14.50 20.15 2.41
CA MET A 1 -14.11 19.53 1.11
C MET A 1 -15.38 19.27 0.30
N THR A 2 -15.35 19.57 -0.99
CA THR A 2 -16.50 19.29 -1.85
C THR A 2 -16.64 17.80 -2.11
N GLU A 3 -17.86 17.35 -2.38
CA GLU A 3 -18.12 15.93 -2.66
C GLU A 3 -17.32 15.41 -3.85
N THR A 4 -17.17 16.22 -4.89
CA THR A 4 -16.40 15.86 -6.09
C THR A 4 -14.92 15.62 -5.75
N ILE A 5 -14.30 16.52 -4.98
CA ILE A 5 -12.90 16.40 -4.57
C ILE A 5 -12.74 15.18 -3.65
N LYS A 6 -13.67 14.99 -2.72
CA LYS A 6 -13.68 13.87 -1.80
C LYS A 6 -13.71 12.53 -2.55
N ASN A 7 -14.59 12.40 -3.54
CA ASN A 7 -14.70 11.20 -4.37
C ASN A 7 -13.42 10.96 -5.17
N TRP A 8 -12.84 12.01 -5.73
CA TRP A 8 -11.60 11.91 -6.49
C TRP A 8 -10.45 11.41 -5.62
N LEU A 9 -10.28 12.00 -4.43
CA LEU A 9 -9.24 11.57 -3.49
C LEU A 9 -9.45 10.13 -3.02
N THR A 10 -10.70 9.74 -2.76
CA THR A 10 -11.05 8.38 -2.36
C THR A 10 -10.61 7.38 -3.43
N GLN A 11 -10.94 7.65 -4.69
CA GLN A 11 -10.56 6.78 -5.81
C GLN A 11 -9.05 6.72 -5.98
N LEU A 12 -8.36 7.85 -5.84
CA LEU A 12 -6.90 7.91 -5.96
C LEU A 12 -6.22 7.05 -4.89
N TYR A 13 -6.63 7.20 -3.63
CA TYR A 13 -6.04 6.44 -2.53
C TYR A 13 -6.37 4.95 -2.60
N GLU A 14 -7.58 4.60 -3.01
CA GLU A 14 -7.95 3.19 -3.19
C GLU A 14 -7.11 2.53 -4.29
N ARG A 15 -6.85 3.24 -5.38
CA ARG A 15 -5.99 2.75 -6.45
C ARG A 15 -4.55 2.56 -5.97
N GLU A 16 -4.02 3.52 -5.21
CA GLU A 16 -2.67 3.42 -4.65
C GLU A 16 -2.54 2.22 -3.70
N ILE A 17 -3.54 2.00 -2.87
CA ILE A 17 -3.58 0.84 -1.97
C ILE A 17 -3.55 -0.45 -2.78
N LYS A 18 -4.35 -0.53 -3.83
CA LYS A 18 -4.42 -1.72 -4.70
C LYS A 18 -3.07 -1.99 -5.36
N GLU A 19 -2.41 -0.96 -5.87
CA GLU A 19 -1.08 -1.08 -6.49
C GLU A 19 -0.04 -1.54 -5.48
N ALA A 20 -0.06 -0.99 -4.26
CA ALA A 20 0.86 -1.39 -3.20
C ALA A 20 0.64 -2.84 -2.77
N LEU A 21 -0.61 -3.29 -2.70
CA LEU A 21 -0.92 -4.70 -2.40
C LEU A 21 -0.40 -5.63 -3.48
N GLY A 22 -0.47 -5.21 -4.74
CA GLY A 22 0.10 -5.95 -5.86
C GLY A 22 1.62 -6.06 -5.74
N SER A 23 2.30 -4.99 -5.32
CA SER A 23 3.74 -4.99 -5.09
C SER A 23 4.14 -5.94 -3.95
N ILE A 24 3.37 -5.97 -2.87
CA ILE A 24 3.59 -6.92 -1.76
C ILE A 24 3.46 -8.36 -2.25
N SER A 25 2.45 -8.64 -3.06
CA SER A 25 2.26 -9.96 -3.65
C SER A 25 3.47 -10.39 -4.48
N ASN A 26 4.01 -9.47 -5.29
CA ASN A 26 5.21 -9.75 -6.08
C ASN A 26 6.43 -10.03 -5.20
N GLU A 27 6.62 -9.28 -4.10
CA GLU A 27 7.71 -9.53 -3.16
C GLU A 27 7.60 -10.92 -2.53
N ARG A 28 6.39 -11.36 -2.20
CA ARG A 28 6.15 -12.71 -1.68
C ARG A 28 6.57 -13.79 -2.68
N ILE A 29 6.26 -13.59 -3.96
CA ILE A 29 6.65 -14.53 -5.02
C ILE A 29 8.17 -14.64 -5.09
N TRP A 30 8.87 -13.51 -5.04
CA TRP A 30 10.33 -13.48 -5.04
C TRP A 30 10.92 -14.19 -3.83
N LEU A 31 10.34 -14.01 -2.65
CA LEU A 31 10.79 -14.68 -1.42
C LEU A 31 10.69 -16.20 -1.53
N MET A 32 9.64 -16.70 -2.18
CA MET A 32 9.45 -18.14 -2.35
C MET A 32 10.50 -18.76 -3.27
N GLY A 33 11.08 -17.95 -4.17
CA GLY A 33 12.05 -18.42 -5.14
C GLY A 33 13.52 -18.12 -4.82
N THR A 34 13.81 -17.50 -3.67
CA THR A 34 15.18 -17.07 -3.35
C THR A 34 15.75 -17.82 -2.16
N ASP A 35 16.99 -18.31 -2.29
CA ASP A 35 17.74 -18.96 -1.23
C ASP A 35 18.82 -18.05 -0.64
N VAL A 36 18.94 -16.82 -1.13
CA VAL A 36 19.96 -15.86 -0.71
C VAL A 36 19.41 -14.98 0.42
N TRP A 37 20.00 -15.13 1.61
CA TRP A 37 19.55 -14.44 2.82
C TRP A 37 19.49 -12.91 2.66
N GLU A 38 20.46 -12.30 1.98
CA GLU A 38 20.48 -10.85 1.77
C GLU A 38 19.31 -10.38 0.92
N GLN A 39 18.98 -11.14 -0.12
CA GLN A 39 17.82 -10.84 -0.98
C GLN A 39 16.52 -11.03 -0.22
N GLU A 40 16.43 -12.07 0.60
CA GLU A 40 15.28 -12.30 1.45
C GLU A 40 15.03 -11.12 2.38
N LYS A 41 16.08 -10.62 3.04
CA LYS A 41 15.98 -9.47 3.93
C LYS A 41 15.51 -8.23 3.18
N MET A 42 16.04 -7.99 1.98
CA MET A 42 15.64 -6.84 1.15
C MET A 42 14.16 -6.91 0.81
N HIS A 43 13.66 -8.07 0.43
CA HIS A 43 12.24 -8.24 0.10
C HIS A 43 11.34 -8.07 1.33
N LEU A 44 11.77 -8.56 2.49
CA LEU A 44 11.04 -8.37 3.74
C LEU A 44 10.97 -6.89 4.13
N ASP A 45 12.08 -6.15 3.99
CA ASP A 45 12.12 -4.71 4.26
C ASP A 45 11.19 -3.96 3.30
N ASN A 46 11.17 -4.34 2.02
CA ASN A 46 10.28 -3.75 1.04
C ASN A 46 8.81 -3.99 1.39
N MET A 47 8.48 -5.20 1.84
CA MET A 47 7.11 -5.52 2.26
C MET A 47 6.69 -4.71 3.48
N GLU A 48 7.59 -4.53 4.46
CA GLU A 48 7.32 -3.72 5.63
C GLU A 48 7.06 -2.26 5.25
N ASN A 49 7.88 -1.69 4.38
CA ASN A 49 7.72 -0.32 3.89
C ASN A 49 6.39 -0.15 3.14
N LEU A 50 6.01 -1.12 2.32
CA LEU A 50 4.74 -1.10 1.61
C LEU A 50 3.55 -1.20 2.56
N ASN A 51 3.66 -2.01 3.62
CA ASN A 51 2.62 -2.11 4.63
C ASN A 51 2.43 -0.80 5.38
N GLU A 52 3.51 -0.11 5.74
CA GLU A 52 3.45 1.21 6.37
C GLU A 52 2.78 2.23 5.44
N TYR A 53 3.12 2.20 4.16
CA TYR A 53 2.53 3.07 3.16
C TYR A 53 1.01 2.83 3.04
N ILE A 54 0.60 1.57 2.97
CA ILE A 54 -0.81 1.20 2.90
C ILE A 54 -1.56 1.66 4.16
N THR A 55 -0.97 1.47 5.33
CA THR A 55 -1.57 1.91 6.59
C THR A 55 -1.79 3.42 6.60
N THR A 56 -0.80 4.18 6.13
CA THR A 56 -0.90 5.64 6.02
C THR A 56 -2.04 6.03 5.06
N LEU A 57 -2.11 5.40 3.90
CA LEU A 57 -3.16 5.66 2.92
C LEU A 57 -4.56 5.35 3.47
N ARG A 58 -4.69 4.24 4.19
CA ARG A 58 -5.98 3.86 4.81
C ARG A 58 -6.40 4.86 5.86
N THR A 59 -5.46 5.37 6.65
CA THR A 59 -5.74 6.40 7.65
C THR A 59 -6.22 7.68 6.99
N LEU A 60 -5.55 8.14 5.95
CA LEU A 60 -5.94 9.33 5.18
C LEU A 60 -7.31 9.14 4.54
N LEU A 61 -7.57 7.97 3.97
CA LEU A 61 -8.85 7.65 3.35
C LEU A 61 -9.98 7.68 4.37
N ASN A 62 -9.75 7.12 5.55
CA ASN A 62 -10.73 7.13 6.62
C ASN A 62 -11.05 8.55 7.09
N ASP A 63 -10.02 9.41 7.21
CA ASP A 63 -10.20 10.81 7.57
C ASP A 63 -11.06 11.54 6.53
N ILE A 64 -10.85 11.26 5.26
CA ILE A 64 -11.66 11.84 4.18
C ILE A 64 -13.12 11.41 4.29
N LYS A 65 -13.36 10.12 4.55
CA LYS A 65 -14.72 9.58 4.67
C LYS A 65 -15.47 10.13 5.89
N GLU A 66 -14.76 10.43 6.96
CA GLU A 66 -15.36 10.99 8.17
C GLU A 66 -15.56 12.49 8.10
N GLU A 67 -14.97 13.17 7.14
CA GLU A 67 -15.12 14.60 6.95
C GLU A 67 -16.55 14.94 6.53
N LYS A 68 -17.16 15.85 7.27
CA LYS A 68 -18.54 16.30 7.01
C LYS A 68 -18.55 17.54 6.13
#